data_2ca184f76b8027bece99247b84d06368
#
_entry.id   2ca184f76b8027bece99247b84d06368
#
_cell.length_a   1.000
_cell.length_b   1.000
_cell.length_c   1.000
_cell.angle_alpha   90.00
_cell.angle_beta   90.00
_cell.angle_gamma   90.00
#
_symmetry.space_group_name_H-M   'P 1'
#
loop_
_entity.id
_entity.type
_entity.pdbx_description
1 polymer ?
#
loop_
_entity_poly.entity_id
_entity_poly.type
_entity_poly.pdbx_seq_one_letter_code
_entity_poly.pdbx_strand_id
1 'polypeptide(L)'
;MKKKKIFKIIGAILLAIIAIFLIHTIRNYIIITDLQDKIAKYSDSTNYHIKSTSTTKEGTKVEMEYYKKDNKQVVFMERDLNGENLKMSMYDNGERIDIFYENADGKSCDINSETSLMQINLYNFLENDTKWQTFISSAIARVKSTQYNGKKCYAIKEFLSSTSLTSEDSEIIIDKETGLFLKSTATGDVVEREYEFDNVDDSIFAEPDISQYKVKEK
;
A
#
# COMPACT_ATOMS: atom_id res chain seq x y z
N MET A 1 -47.98 -35.75 5.08
CA MET A 1 -46.59 -36.21 5.34
C MET A 1 -45.53 -35.61 4.40
N LYS A 2 -45.78 -35.45 3.11
CA LYS A 2 -44.76 -34.90 2.13
C LYS A 2 -44.27 -33.48 2.48
N LYS A 3 -45.14 -32.54 2.88
CA LYS A 3 -44.76 -31.15 3.20
C LYS A 3 -43.76 -31.08 4.37
N LYS A 4 -43.93 -31.84 5.45
CA LYS A 4 -42.98 -31.84 6.60
C LYS A 4 -41.60 -32.37 6.22
N LYS A 5 -41.46 -33.31 5.30
CA LYS A 5 -40.16 -33.76 4.78
C LYS A 5 -39.47 -32.72 3.95
N ILE A 6 -40.19 -31.97 3.09
CA ILE A 6 -39.67 -30.88 2.28
C ILE A 6 -39.11 -29.75 3.16
N PHE A 7 -39.85 -29.34 4.19
CA PHE A 7 -39.35 -28.29 5.13
C PHE A 7 -38.08 -28.73 5.86
N LYS A 8 -37.95 -30.00 6.26
CA LYS A 8 -36.73 -30.51 6.88
C LYS A 8 -35.52 -30.46 5.93
N ILE A 9 -35.73 -30.81 4.67
CA ILE A 9 -34.67 -30.77 3.64
C ILE A 9 -34.24 -29.35 3.36
N ILE A 10 -35.18 -28.43 3.18
CA ILE A 10 -34.89 -26.98 3.02
C ILE A 10 -34.11 -26.43 4.20
N GLY A 11 -34.55 -26.74 5.43
CA GLY A 11 -33.88 -26.34 6.66
C GLY A 11 -32.44 -26.87 6.76
N ALA A 12 -32.23 -28.15 6.38
CA ALA A 12 -30.88 -28.73 6.36
C ALA A 12 -29.96 -28.08 5.31
N ILE A 13 -30.49 -27.79 4.11
CA ILE A 13 -29.74 -27.08 3.06
C ILE A 13 -29.36 -25.66 3.54
N LEU A 14 -30.29 -24.92 4.14
CA LEU A 14 -30.04 -23.59 4.64
C LEU A 14 -28.96 -23.58 5.74
N LEU A 15 -29.03 -24.53 6.68
CA LEU A 15 -28.01 -24.70 7.71
C LEU A 15 -26.63 -25.04 7.12
N ALA A 16 -26.57 -25.86 6.08
CA ALA A 16 -25.32 -26.18 5.39
C ALA A 16 -24.72 -24.93 4.71
N ILE A 17 -25.54 -24.11 4.05
CA ILE A 17 -25.09 -22.85 3.41
C ILE A 17 -24.55 -21.89 4.49
N ILE A 18 -25.26 -21.72 5.60
CA ILE A 18 -24.81 -20.89 6.71
C ILE A 18 -23.49 -21.40 7.29
N ALA A 19 -23.35 -22.71 7.48
CA ALA A 19 -22.12 -23.31 7.99
C ALA A 19 -20.92 -23.05 7.04
N ILE A 20 -21.10 -23.23 5.73
CA ILE A 20 -20.06 -22.97 4.72
C ILE A 20 -19.67 -21.48 4.75
N PHE A 21 -20.64 -20.58 4.82
CA PHE A 21 -20.40 -19.13 4.90
C PHE A 21 -19.61 -18.74 6.16
N LEU A 22 -19.99 -19.31 7.31
CA LEU A 22 -19.29 -19.07 8.58
C LEU A 22 -17.84 -19.58 8.53
N ILE A 23 -17.62 -20.80 8.00
CA ILE A 23 -16.27 -21.36 7.84
C ILE A 23 -15.42 -20.45 6.95
N HIS A 24 -15.96 -19.97 5.84
CA HIS A 24 -15.28 -19.03 4.93
C HIS A 24 -14.91 -17.72 5.67
N THR A 25 -15.87 -17.13 6.35
CA THR A 25 -15.68 -15.88 7.12
C THR A 25 -14.61 -16.02 8.19
N ILE A 26 -14.69 -17.08 9.02
CA ILE A 26 -13.73 -17.35 10.10
C ILE A 26 -12.32 -17.56 9.53
N ARG A 27 -12.19 -18.37 8.47
CA ARG A 27 -10.90 -18.58 7.81
C ARG A 27 -10.27 -17.27 7.33
N ASN A 28 -11.04 -16.44 6.63
CA ASN A 28 -10.54 -15.16 6.12
C ASN A 28 -10.20 -14.20 7.27
N TYR A 29 -11.04 -14.16 8.31
CA TYR A 29 -10.78 -13.36 9.50
C TYR A 29 -9.46 -13.71 10.17
N ILE A 30 -9.19 -15.01 10.36
CA ILE A 30 -7.91 -15.48 10.93
C ILE A 30 -6.73 -15.03 10.06
N ILE A 31 -6.83 -15.20 8.73
CA ILE A 31 -5.75 -14.79 7.81
C ILE A 31 -5.51 -13.29 7.86
N ILE A 32 -6.57 -12.48 7.79
CA ILE A 32 -6.44 -11.02 7.75
C ILE A 32 -5.90 -10.50 9.08
N THR A 33 -6.37 -11.03 10.22
CA THR A 33 -5.86 -10.66 11.54
C THR A 33 -4.38 -11.04 11.69
N ASP A 34 -3.96 -12.22 11.23
CA ASP A 34 -2.55 -12.62 11.24
C ASP A 34 -1.67 -11.68 10.40
N LEU A 35 -2.18 -11.20 9.26
CA LEU A 35 -1.48 -10.21 8.43
C LEU A 35 -1.41 -8.84 9.13
N GLN A 36 -2.48 -8.41 9.81
CA GLN A 36 -2.49 -7.17 10.60
C GLN A 36 -1.47 -7.23 11.75
N ASP A 37 -1.42 -8.37 12.47
CA ASP A 37 -0.45 -8.57 13.56
C ASP A 37 1.00 -8.59 13.05
N LYS A 38 1.24 -9.10 11.85
CA LYS A 38 2.57 -9.12 11.24
C LYS A 38 3.03 -7.73 10.82
N ILE A 39 2.19 -6.98 10.12
CA ILE A 39 2.53 -5.63 9.68
C ILE A 39 2.71 -4.68 10.85
N ALA A 40 1.96 -4.86 11.94
CA ALA A 40 2.09 -4.06 13.16
C ALA A 40 3.50 -4.10 13.77
N LYS A 41 4.32 -5.14 13.49
CA LYS A 41 5.71 -5.21 13.92
C LYS A 41 6.61 -4.17 13.27
N TYR A 42 6.19 -3.62 12.16
CA TYR A 42 6.91 -2.59 11.42
C TYR A 42 6.42 -1.16 11.73
N SER A 43 5.35 -1.03 12.57
CA SER A 43 4.74 0.27 12.88
C SER A 43 5.70 1.28 13.49
N ASP A 44 6.62 0.78 14.32
CA ASP A 44 7.59 1.59 15.03
C ASP A 44 8.96 1.66 14.32
N SER A 45 9.02 1.12 13.09
CA SER A 45 10.27 1.16 12.33
C SER A 45 10.61 2.59 11.93
N THR A 46 11.80 3.03 12.32
CA THR A 46 12.31 4.38 12.03
C THR A 46 13.41 4.37 10.96
N ASN A 47 13.80 3.19 10.47
CA ASN A 47 14.84 3.04 9.45
C ASN A 47 14.36 2.08 8.37
N TYR A 48 13.91 2.64 7.23
CA TYR A 48 13.42 1.84 6.12
C TYR A 48 13.44 2.58 4.77
N HIS A 49 13.48 1.81 3.71
CA HIS A 49 13.36 2.23 2.32
C HIS A 49 12.17 1.53 1.67
N ILE A 50 11.37 2.27 0.92
CA ILE A 50 10.27 1.75 0.12
C ILE A 50 10.47 2.21 -1.32
N LYS A 51 10.61 1.26 -2.22
CA LYS A 51 10.53 1.50 -3.65
C LYS A 51 9.12 1.19 -4.14
N SER A 52 8.48 2.14 -4.81
CA SER A 52 7.14 2.00 -5.36
C SER A 52 7.14 2.33 -6.84
N THR A 53 6.59 1.44 -7.63
CA THR A 53 6.33 1.68 -9.06
C THR A 53 4.83 1.69 -9.28
N SER A 54 4.31 2.78 -9.82
CA SER A 54 2.91 2.90 -10.22
C SER A 54 2.82 3.00 -11.74
N THR A 55 1.96 2.19 -12.35
CA THR A 55 1.67 2.25 -13.79
C THR A 55 0.18 2.46 -13.97
N THR A 56 -0.20 3.56 -14.60
CA THR A 56 -1.60 3.85 -14.90
C THR A 56 -2.10 2.99 -16.05
N LYS A 57 -3.42 2.90 -16.18
CA LYS A 57 -4.09 2.22 -17.30
C LYS A 57 -3.63 2.75 -18.67
N GLU A 58 -3.30 4.02 -18.77
CA GLU A 58 -2.79 4.69 -19.97
C GLU A 58 -1.31 4.41 -20.23
N GLY A 59 -0.62 3.69 -19.32
CA GLY A 59 0.79 3.33 -19.43
C GLY A 59 1.75 4.36 -18.85
N THR A 60 1.27 5.44 -18.21
CA THR A 60 2.14 6.38 -17.49
C THR A 60 2.78 5.67 -16.31
N LYS A 61 4.12 5.73 -16.24
CA LYS A 61 4.90 5.12 -15.15
C LYS A 61 5.38 6.21 -14.20
N VAL A 62 5.21 5.97 -12.90
CA VAL A 62 5.76 6.78 -11.82
C VAL A 62 6.60 5.87 -10.94
N GLU A 63 7.86 6.19 -10.79
CA GLU A 63 8.74 5.54 -9.82
C GLU A 63 8.93 6.46 -8.63
N MET A 64 8.85 5.89 -7.43
CA MET A 64 9.02 6.63 -6.19
C MET A 64 9.85 5.80 -5.22
N GLU A 65 10.86 6.43 -4.66
CA GLU A 65 11.65 5.88 -3.57
C GLU A 65 11.49 6.75 -2.34
N TYR A 66 11.10 6.14 -1.24
CA TYR A 66 10.92 6.80 0.05
C TYR A 66 11.90 6.22 1.05
N TYR A 67 12.69 7.08 1.65
CA TYR A 67 13.66 6.72 2.68
C TYR A 67 13.30 7.42 3.97
N LYS A 68 13.37 6.68 5.06
CA LYS A 68 13.21 7.20 6.42
C LYS A 68 14.33 6.69 7.31
N LYS A 69 14.91 7.60 8.09
CA LYS A 69 15.83 7.26 9.17
C LYS A 69 15.64 8.26 10.30
N ASP A 70 15.17 7.75 11.44
CA ASP A 70 14.76 8.53 12.59
C ASP A 70 13.72 9.61 12.23
N ASN A 71 14.04 10.88 12.40
CA ASN A 71 13.20 12.04 12.04
C ASN A 71 13.51 12.63 10.66
N LYS A 72 14.47 12.05 9.90
CA LYS A 72 14.78 12.45 8.53
C LYS A 72 13.99 11.61 7.54
N GLN A 73 13.52 12.25 6.48
CA GLN A 73 12.81 11.59 5.39
C GLN A 73 13.24 12.20 4.06
N VAL A 74 13.30 11.37 3.03
CA VAL A 74 13.49 11.85 1.66
C VAL A 74 12.62 11.05 0.71
N VAL A 75 12.06 11.73 -0.28
CA VAL A 75 11.31 11.11 -1.37
C VAL A 75 11.96 11.49 -2.68
N PHE A 76 12.29 10.51 -3.49
CA PHE A 76 12.61 10.69 -4.89
C PHE A 76 11.43 10.23 -5.72
N MET A 77 11.02 11.03 -6.69
CA MET A 77 9.96 10.69 -7.63
C MET A 77 10.44 10.97 -9.05
N GLU A 78 10.25 9.98 -9.91
CA GLU A 78 10.50 10.12 -11.34
C GLU A 78 9.21 9.75 -12.10
N ARG A 79 8.80 10.63 -13.01
CA ARG A 79 7.59 10.46 -13.80
C ARG A 79 7.87 10.81 -15.26
N ASP A 80 7.54 9.89 -16.16
CA ASP A 80 7.48 10.17 -17.58
C ASP A 80 6.05 10.61 -17.97
N LEU A 81 5.93 11.83 -18.46
CA LEU A 81 4.70 12.38 -18.99
C LEU A 81 4.89 12.70 -20.46
N ASN A 82 4.42 11.81 -21.35
CA ASN A 82 4.46 12.02 -22.82
C ASN A 82 5.88 12.26 -23.37
N GLY A 83 6.91 11.62 -22.77
CA GLY A 83 8.30 11.78 -23.15
C GLY A 83 9.01 12.93 -22.43
N GLU A 84 8.35 13.63 -21.52
CA GLU A 84 8.98 14.59 -20.61
C GLU A 84 9.24 13.93 -19.26
N ASN A 85 10.51 13.79 -18.92
CA ASN A 85 10.91 13.23 -17.63
C ASN A 85 10.91 14.34 -16.56
N LEU A 86 10.04 14.20 -15.58
CA LEU A 86 10.01 15.04 -14.37
C LEU A 86 10.65 14.26 -13.22
N LYS A 87 11.70 14.83 -12.64
CA LYS A 87 12.29 14.35 -11.38
C LYS A 87 11.99 15.33 -10.28
N MET A 88 11.58 14.79 -9.14
CA MET A 88 11.33 15.55 -7.92
C MET A 88 12.03 14.87 -6.75
N SER A 89 12.69 15.64 -5.91
CA SER A 89 13.18 15.14 -4.63
C SER A 89 12.72 16.07 -3.51
N MET A 90 12.24 15.49 -2.41
CA MET A 90 11.76 16.19 -1.23
C MET A 90 12.58 15.75 -0.03
N TYR A 91 13.19 16.68 0.67
CA TYR A 91 14.01 16.45 1.86
C TYR A 91 13.32 17.03 3.07
N ASP A 92 13.07 16.22 4.07
CA ASP A 92 12.56 16.62 5.38
C ASP A 92 13.59 16.24 6.44
N ASN A 93 14.17 17.23 7.11
CA ASN A 93 15.13 17.04 8.18
C ASN A 93 14.50 17.20 9.58
N GLY A 94 13.15 17.31 9.66
CA GLY A 94 12.39 17.55 10.87
C GLY A 94 12.21 19.01 11.25
N GLU A 95 12.92 19.96 10.61
CA GLU A 95 12.82 21.40 10.84
C GLU A 95 12.21 22.12 9.63
N ARG A 96 12.57 21.67 8.43
CA ARG A 96 12.09 22.23 7.16
C ARG A 96 11.94 21.13 6.11
N ILE A 97 11.18 21.47 5.08
CA ILE A 97 11.02 20.62 3.88
C ILE A 97 11.49 21.42 2.67
N ASP A 98 12.48 20.87 1.95
CA ASP A 98 13.00 21.44 0.73
C ASP A 98 12.64 20.52 -0.46
N ILE A 99 12.14 21.12 -1.54
CA ILE A 99 11.67 20.38 -2.72
C ILE A 99 12.49 20.85 -3.92
N PHE A 100 13.08 19.90 -4.64
CA PHE A 100 13.86 20.11 -5.83
C PHE A 100 13.16 19.49 -7.04
N TYR A 101 13.13 20.21 -8.15
CA TYR A 101 12.51 19.80 -9.40
C TYR A 101 13.52 19.86 -10.52
N GLU A 102 13.54 18.83 -11.36
CA GLU A 102 14.32 18.77 -12.59
C GLU A 102 13.42 18.31 -13.73
N ASN A 103 13.34 19.10 -14.78
CA ASN A 103 12.59 18.79 -16.00
C ASN A 103 13.30 19.36 -17.23
N ALA A 104 12.68 19.28 -18.40
CA ALA A 104 13.22 19.81 -19.66
C ALA A 104 13.48 21.32 -19.63
N ASP A 105 12.72 22.09 -18.83
CA ASP A 105 12.85 23.56 -18.68
C ASP A 105 14.00 23.96 -17.74
N GLY A 106 14.57 23.00 -17.01
CA GLY A 106 15.69 23.20 -16.10
C GLY A 106 15.45 22.74 -14.67
N LYS A 107 16.22 23.32 -13.75
CA LYS A 107 16.21 22.97 -12.32
C LYS A 107 15.63 24.10 -11.48
N SER A 108 14.70 23.78 -10.60
CA SER A 108 14.12 24.75 -9.65
C SER A 108 13.93 24.11 -8.27
N CYS A 109 13.94 24.94 -7.23
CA CYS A 109 13.70 24.48 -5.86
C CYS A 109 12.73 25.39 -5.12
N ASP A 110 12.01 24.79 -4.17
CA ASP A 110 11.16 25.47 -3.18
C ASP A 110 11.73 25.15 -1.80
N ILE A 111 12.29 26.16 -1.15
CA ILE A 111 12.95 26.03 0.14
C ILE A 111 11.99 26.43 1.25
N ASN A 112 11.99 25.68 2.35
CA ASN A 112 11.01 25.81 3.43
C ASN A 112 9.56 25.70 2.92
N SER A 113 9.29 24.64 2.13
CA SER A 113 7.95 24.36 1.63
C SER A 113 6.99 24.15 2.80
N GLU A 114 5.77 24.67 2.67
CA GLU A 114 4.67 24.37 3.59
C GLU A 114 4.01 23.02 3.30
N THR A 115 4.44 22.35 2.21
CA THR A 115 3.93 21.04 1.83
C THR A 115 4.44 19.99 2.82
N SER A 116 3.54 19.30 3.50
CA SER A 116 3.94 18.15 4.32
C SER A 116 4.38 16.99 3.43
N LEU A 117 5.47 16.32 3.81
CA LEU A 117 5.81 15.04 3.19
C LEU A 117 4.63 14.07 3.32
N MET A 118 4.28 13.45 2.22
CA MET A 118 3.28 12.41 2.19
C MET A 118 3.83 11.24 3.02
N GLN A 119 3.34 11.07 4.25
CA GLN A 119 3.67 9.90 5.04
C GLN A 119 3.19 8.68 4.25
N ILE A 120 4.14 7.94 3.67
CA ILE A 120 3.82 6.68 3.03
C ILE A 120 3.48 5.71 4.13
N ASN A 121 2.18 5.52 4.34
CA ASN A 121 1.72 4.56 5.31
C ASN A 121 2.03 3.15 4.82
N LEU A 122 2.85 2.42 5.57
CA LEU A 122 3.15 1.00 5.33
C LEU A 122 1.88 0.12 5.37
N TYR A 123 0.82 0.64 5.96
CA TYR A 123 -0.37 -0.08 6.40
C TYR A 123 -1.61 0.10 5.53
N ASN A 124 -1.54 0.82 4.40
CA ASN A 124 -2.68 1.40 3.66
C ASN A 124 -3.91 0.49 3.41
N PHE A 125 -3.83 -0.82 3.64
CA PHE A 125 -4.94 -1.72 3.34
C PHE A 125 -5.52 -2.47 4.55
N LEU A 126 -4.78 -2.58 5.65
CA LEU A 126 -5.17 -3.41 6.78
C LEU A 126 -5.24 -2.65 8.10
N GLU A 127 -4.91 -1.35 8.09
CA GLU A 127 -4.80 -0.54 9.29
C GLU A 127 -6.15 0.04 9.72
N ASN A 128 -6.31 0.15 11.03
CA ASN A 128 -7.39 0.86 11.72
C ASN A 128 -8.80 0.26 11.64
N ASP A 129 -8.97 -0.92 11.08
CA ASP A 129 -10.27 -1.59 11.19
C ASP A 129 -10.45 -2.18 12.59
N THR A 130 -11.56 -1.88 13.21
CA THR A 130 -11.97 -2.57 14.44
C THR A 130 -12.11 -4.06 14.15
N LYS A 131 -11.96 -4.91 15.17
CA LYS A 131 -12.17 -6.37 15.05
C LYS A 131 -13.51 -6.71 14.37
N TRP A 132 -14.54 -5.90 14.63
CA TRP A 132 -15.85 -6.07 14.02
C TRP A 132 -15.86 -5.72 12.52
N GLN A 133 -15.22 -4.63 12.13
CA GLN A 133 -15.06 -4.25 10.71
C GLN A 133 -14.26 -5.31 9.96
N THR A 134 -13.14 -5.76 10.52
CA THR A 134 -12.33 -6.86 9.96
C THR A 134 -13.17 -8.13 9.78
N PHE A 135 -14.03 -8.48 10.77
CA PHE A 135 -14.89 -9.65 10.65
C PHE A 135 -15.92 -9.52 9.52
N ILE A 136 -16.58 -8.35 9.41
CA ILE A 136 -17.55 -8.10 8.32
C ILE A 136 -16.85 -8.15 6.97
N SER A 137 -15.72 -7.47 6.82
CA SER A 137 -14.92 -7.45 5.59
C SER A 137 -14.46 -8.86 5.19
N SER A 138 -14.14 -9.69 6.17
CA SER A 138 -13.74 -11.09 5.95
C SER A 138 -14.86 -11.97 5.39
N ALA A 139 -16.12 -11.59 5.62
CA ALA A 139 -17.27 -12.34 5.10
C ALA A 139 -17.41 -12.23 3.58
N ILE A 140 -17.00 -11.10 3.02
CA ILE A 140 -17.06 -10.84 1.55
C ILE A 140 -15.73 -11.03 0.86
N ALA A 141 -14.61 -10.93 1.59
CA ALA A 141 -13.27 -11.05 1.05
C ALA A 141 -13.04 -12.40 0.37
N ARG A 142 -12.39 -12.37 -0.80
CA ARG A 142 -11.89 -13.57 -1.50
C ARG A 142 -10.39 -13.68 -1.30
N VAL A 143 -9.97 -14.51 -0.35
CA VAL A 143 -8.56 -14.72 0.00
C VAL A 143 -8.06 -16.02 -0.62
N LYS A 144 -7.03 -15.92 -1.48
CA LYS A 144 -6.36 -17.05 -2.13
C LYS A 144 -4.87 -17.04 -1.84
N SER A 145 -4.28 -18.24 -1.66
CA SER A 145 -2.83 -18.39 -1.62
C SER A 145 -2.26 -18.24 -3.03
N THR A 146 -1.19 -17.49 -3.17
CA THR A 146 -0.47 -17.26 -4.43
C THR A 146 1.03 -17.16 -4.19
N GLN A 147 1.80 -16.91 -5.25
CA GLN A 147 3.21 -16.55 -5.22
C GLN A 147 3.42 -15.28 -6.04
N TYR A 148 4.30 -14.39 -5.56
CA TYR A 148 4.69 -13.19 -6.25
C TYR A 148 6.17 -12.90 -5.98
N ASN A 149 6.97 -12.73 -7.04
CA ASN A 149 8.43 -12.51 -6.97
C ASN A 149 9.14 -13.51 -6.03
N GLY A 150 8.78 -14.81 -6.13
CA GLY A 150 9.37 -15.88 -5.31
C GLY A 150 8.86 -15.96 -3.87
N LYS A 151 8.06 -15.01 -3.41
CA LYS A 151 7.48 -14.98 -2.06
C LYS A 151 6.13 -15.70 -2.01
N LYS A 152 5.82 -16.33 -0.88
CA LYS A 152 4.49 -16.88 -0.61
C LYS A 152 3.56 -15.73 -0.20
N CYS A 153 2.44 -15.57 -0.92
CA CYS A 153 1.54 -14.44 -0.74
C CYS A 153 0.08 -14.87 -0.55
N TYR A 154 -0.73 -13.91 -0.12
CA TYR A 154 -2.17 -13.94 -0.30
C TYR A 154 -2.58 -12.92 -1.36
N ALA A 155 -3.47 -13.34 -2.27
CA ALA A 155 -4.22 -12.45 -3.14
C ALA A 155 -5.58 -12.21 -2.49
N ILE A 156 -5.92 -10.95 -2.24
CA ILE A 156 -7.17 -10.54 -1.59
C ILE A 156 -7.96 -9.67 -2.55
N LYS A 157 -9.21 -10.05 -2.79
CA LYS A 157 -10.20 -9.29 -3.56
C LYS A 157 -11.42 -8.98 -2.71
N GLU A 158 -12.19 -7.98 -3.13
CA GLU A 158 -13.49 -7.63 -2.50
C GLU A 158 -13.38 -7.38 -0.99
N PHE A 159 -12.30 -6.73 -0.56
CA PHE A 159 -12.09 -6.39 0.83
C PHE A 159 -12.56 -4.95 1.09
N LEU A 160 -13.41 -4.78 2.11
CA LEU A 160 -13.86 -3.48 2.61
C LEU A 160 -12.96 -3.07 3.77
N SER A 161 -12.15 -2.05 3.59
CA SER A 161 -11.47 -1.40 4.71
C SER A 161 -12.03 0.00 4.95
N SER A 162 -11.76 0.58 6.12
CA SER A 162 -12.15 1.97 6.43
C SER A 162 -11.52 2.99 5.48
N THR A 163 -10.42 2.62 4.82
CA THR A 163 -9.64 3.48 3.94
C THR A 163 -9.79 3.17 2.45
N SER A 164 -10.30 1.98 2.09
CA SER A 164 -10.46 1.60 0.69
C SER A 164 -11.51 0.53 0.47
N LEU A 165 -12.25 0.69 -0.62
CA LEU A 165 -13.14 -0.34 -1.15
C LEU A 165 -12.41 -1.02 -2.33
N THR A 166 -12.01 -2.28 -2.17
CA THR A 166 -11.54 -3.04 -3.33
C THR A 166 -12.74 -3.50 -4.14
N SER A 167 -12.86 -3.00 -5.36
CA SER A 167 -13.90 -3.43 -6.30
C SER A 167 -13.64 -4.85 -6.81
N GLU A 168 -14.59 -5.41 -7.53
CA GLU A 168 -14.47 -6.75 -8.15
C GLU A 168 -13.24 -6.86 -9.07
N ASP A 169 -12.82 -5.73 -9.67
CA ASP A 169 -11.66 -5.62 -10.57
C ASP A 169 -10.36 -5.28 -9.84
N SER A 170 -10.35 -5.18 -8.51
CA SER A 170 -9.15 -4.89 -7.74
C SER A 170 -8.64 -6.12 -7.00
N GLU A 171 -7.32 -6.26 -6.99
CA GLU A 171 -6.60 -7.33 -6.29
C GLU A 171 -5.40 -6.75 -5.55
N ILE A 172 -5.21 -7.23 -4.33
CA ILE A 172 -4.07 -6.87 -3.48
C ILE A 172 -3.25 -8.13 -3.21
N ILE A 173 -1.95 -8.06 -3.43
CA ILE A 173 -0.99 -9.12 -3.13
C ILE A 173 -0.23 -8.75 -1.87
N ILE A 174 -0.30 -9.59 -0.84
CA ILE A 174 0.31 -9.39 0.46
C ILE A 174 1.25 -10.55 0.76
N ASP A 175 2.45 -10.24 1.22
CA ASP A 175 3.43 -11.23 1.68
C ASP A 175 2.93 -11.91 2.94
N LYS A 176 2.92 -13.25 2.96
CA LYS A 176 2.47 -14.04 4.12
C LYS A 176 3.39 -13.96 5.33
N GLU A 177 4.66 -13.68 5.12
CA GLU A 177 5.65 -13.66 6.17
C GLU A 177 5.63 -12.33 6.92
N THR A 178 5.57 -11.23 6.18
CA THR A 178 5.68 -9.88 6.73
C THR A 178 4.36 -9.14 6.89
N GLY A 179 3.31 -9.55 6.16
CA GLY A 179 2.06 -8.80 6.07
C GLY A 179 2.15 -7.58 5.15
N LEU A 180 3.32 -7.32 4.54
CA LEU A 180 3.54 -6.14 3.72
C LEU A 180 2.85 -6.29 2.35
N PHE A 181 2.30 -5.19 1.90
CA PHE A 181 1.69 -5.04 0.60
C PHE A 181 2.77 -5.02 -0.51
N LEU A 182 2.67 -5.93 -1.48
CA LEU A 182 3.65 -6.02 -2.57
C LEU A 182 3.11 -5.51 -3.91
N LYS A 183 1.81 -5.68 -4.16
CA LYS A 183 1.19 -5.28 -5.42
C LYS A 183 -0.28 -4.99 -5.23
N SER A 184 -0.79 -4.00 -5.94
CA SER A 184 -2.23 -3.78 -6.11
C SER A 184 -2.55 -3.55 -7.58
N THR A 185 -3.71 -4.04 -7.99
CA THR A 185 -4.33 -3.71 -9.27
C THR A 185 -5.70 -3.14 -8.97
N ALA A 186 -6.03 -1.99 -9.55
CA ALA A 186 -7.35 -1.38 -9.41
C ALA A 186 -7.70 -0.61 -10.69
N THR A 187 -8.83 -0.93 -11.32
CA THR A 187 -9.34 -0.25 -12.53
C THR A 187 -8.34 -0.14 -13.69
N GLY A 188 -7.34 -1.02 -13.72
CA GLY A 188 -6.28 -1.05 -14.72
C GLY A 188 -4.97 -0.39 -14.28
N ASP A 189 -4.96 0.32 -13.15
CA ASP A 189 -3.74 0.82 -12.53
C ASP A 189 -3.06 -0.29 -11.74
N VAL A 190 -1.73 -0.27 -11.75
CA VAL A 190 -0.88 -1.23 -11.03
C VAL A 190 0.08 -0.47 -10.15
N VAL A 191 0.15 -0.86 -8.87
CA VAL A 191 1.16 -0.36 -7.92
C VAL A 191 1.93 -1.55 -7.39
N GLU A 192 3.26 -1.50 -7.46
CA GLU A 192 4.16 -2.51 -6.94
C GLU A 192 5.09 -1.88 -5.91
N ARG A 193 5.42 -2.61 -4.83
CA ARG A 193 6.30 -2.12 -3.75
C ARG A 193 7.33 -3.15 -3.35
N GLU A 194 8.52 -2.64 -3.03
CA GLU A 194 9.61 -3.35 -2.41
C GLU A 194 9.99 -2.63 -1.12
N TYR A 195 10.45 -3.38 -0.12
CA TYR A 195 10.75 -2.85 1.21
C TYR A 195 12.10 -3.35 1.68
N GLU A 196 12.90 -2.45 2.24
CA GLU A 196 14.14 -2.75 2.94
C GLU A 196 14.10 -2.08 4.32
N PHE A 197 14.55 -2.79 5.35
CA PHE A 197 14.59 -2.28 6.72
C PHE A 197 16.02 -2.29 7.24
N ASP A 198 16.30 -1.34 8.16
CA ASP A 198 17.55 -1.23 8.90
C ASP A 198 18.82 -1.05 8.06
N ASN A 199 18.70 -0.57 6.80
CA ASN A 199 19.82 -0.45 5.86
C ASN A 199 19.87 0.89 5.11
N VAL A 200 19.31 1.97 5.67
CA VAL A 200 19.35 3.28 5.02
C VAL A 200 20.65 3.99 5.33
N ASP A 201 21.42 4.33 4.29
CA ASP A 201 22.65 5.10 4.40
C ASP A 201 22.37 6.58 4.65
N ASP A 202 23.16 7.22 5.52
CA ASP A 202 22.99 8.64 5.85
C ASP A 202 23.26 9.58 4.67
N SER A 203 24.05 9.16 3.69
CA SER A 203 24.36 9.97 2.50
C SER A 203 23.13 10.27 1.65
N ILE A 204 22.08 9.43 1.74
CA ILE A 204 20.84 9.63 0.98
C ILE A 204 20.10 10.92 1.37
N PHE A 205 20.31 11.40 2.62
CA PHE A 205 19.70 12.62 3.15
C PHE A 205 20.51 13.89 2.86
N ALA A 206 21.59 13.79 2.06
CA ALA A 206 22.36 14.96 1.63
C ALA A 206 21.58 15.70 0.54
N GLU A 207 21.20 16.95 0.85
CA GLU A 207 20.49 17.82 -0.09
C GLU A 207 21.38 18.19 -1.29
N PRO A 208 20.81 18.39 -2.48
CA PRO A 208 21.53 18.91 -3.64
C PRO A 208 22.10 20.31 -3.37
N ASP A 209 23.17 20.68 -4.10
CA ASP A 209 23.71 22.03 -4.05
C ASP A 209 22.70 23.04 -4.64
N ILE A 210 22.14 23.87 -3.75
CA ILE A 210 21.10 24.87 -4.06
C ILE A 210 21.53 25.84 -5.15
N SER A 211 22.85 26.11 -5.27
CA SER A 211 23.38 27.06 -6.28
C SER A 211 23.11 26.63 -7.71
N GLN A 212 22.78 25.34 -7.92
CA GLN A 212 22.45 24.78 -9.24
C GLN A 212 20.97 24.94 -9.59
N TYR A 213 20.15 25.43 -8.69
CA TYR A 213 18.70 25.52 -8.83
C TYR A 213 18.20 26.96 -8.80
N LYS A 214 17.18 27.25 -9.59
CA LYS A 214 16.45 28.50 -9.51
C LYS A 214 15.47 28.42 -8.31
N VAL A 215 15.74 29.23 -7.28
CA VAL A 215 14.85 29.30 -6.12
C VAL A 215 13.54 29.94 -6.54
N LYS A 216 12.41 29.30 -6.22
CA LYS A 216 11.07 29.86 -6.41
C LYS A 216 10.84 30.91 -5.31
N GLU A 217 10.59 32.13 -5.70
CA GLU A 217 10.12 33.18 -4.78
C GLU A 217 8.67 32.84 -4.37
N LYS A 218 8.38 32.96 -3.05
CA LYS A 218 7.03 32.77 -2.49
C LYS A 218 6.18 34.00 -2.70
#